data_2f5fbb91af4943af0ecce787c516d57f
#
_entry.id   2f5fbb91af4943af0ecce787c516d57f
#
_cell.length_a   1.000
_cell.length_b   1.000
_cell.length_c   1.000
_cell.angle_alpha   90.00
_cell.angle_beta   90.00
_cell.angle_gamma   90.00
#
_symmetry.space_group_name_H-M   'P 1'
#
loop_
_entity.id
_entity.type
_entity.pdbx_description
1 polymer ?
#
loop_
_entity_poly.entity_id
_entity_poly.type
_entity_poly.pdbx_seq_one_letter_code
_entity_poly.pdbx_strand_id
1 'polypeptide(L)'
;MGCNRHSLMGVSMLNDFLNYLQKQVDNHSMYVWGGQGEKPTEKFIRARESGVNLVNALAFWNKARKLGFGNKMRCFDCSGLGMYWLITNGVYSYDMTANGMMSKGTSLKKSELRRGDWVFRTKNGNATHIGYVVDDDLNVIEAKGRAYGVTKTTFSSAYWDSYRRPACFASEIKAQNAVYTFSRLLRKYSTGEDVKALQRLLNRSNNADLAVDGQFGSKTLKAVKQFQKIKKLKVDGIAGEKTITALGGNWVK
;
A
#
# COMPACT_ATOMS: atom_id res chain seq x y z
N MET A 1 -23.44 -9.67 1.02
CA MET A 1 -23.27 -10.14 -0.35
C MET A 1 -21.79 -10.07 -0.65
N GLY A 2 -21.14 -11.23 -0.79
CA GLY A 2 -19.69 -11.34 -0.95
C GLY A 2 -19.24 -10.87 -2.31
N CYS A 3 -18.13 -10.17 -2.34
CA CYS A 3 -17.42 -9.73 -3.54
C CYS A 3 -16.84 -10.97 -4.23
N ASN A 4 -17.60 -11.61 -5.13
CA ASN A 4 -17.16 -12.74 -5.95
C ASN A 4 -16.98 -12.27 -7.40
N ARG A 5 -15.84 -11.66 -7.71
CA ARG A 5 -15.28 -11.72 -9.07
C ARG A 5 -13.88 -12.31 -8.99
N HIS A 6 -13.79 -13.54 -9.44
CA HIS A 6 -12.52 -14.22 -9.69
C HIS A 6 -11.71 -13.39 -10.72
N SER A 7 -10.44 -13.11 -10.37
CA SER A 7 -9.45 -12.60 -11.30
C SER A 7 -9.45 -13.43 -12.57
N LEU A 8 -9.89 -12.86 -13.68
CA LEU A 8 -9.55 -13.35 -15.01
C LEU A 8 -8.06 -13.06 -15.21
N MET A 9 -7.24 -14.11 -15.25
CA MET A 9 -5.79 -14.11 -15.49
C MET A 9 -4.84 -13.96 -14.28
N GLY A 10 -5.03 -14.67 -13.17
CA GLY A 10 -3.93 -14.91 -12.20
C GLY A 10 -3.32 -13.70 -11.49
N VAL A 11 -3.79 -12.48 -11.72
CA VAL A 11 -3.31 -11.25 -11.08
C VAL A 11 -4.18 -10.93 -9.86
N SER A 12 -3.55 -10.62 -8.75
CA SER A 12 -4.20 -10.25 -7.49
C SER A 12 -4.90 -8.89 -7.64
N MET A 13 -6.19 -8.82 -7.36
CA MET A 13 -6.98 -7.59 -7.36
C MET A 13 -6.37 -6.51 -6.45
N LEU A 14 -5.84 -6.93 -5.28
CA LEU A 14 -5.11 -6.04 -4.38
C LEU A 14 -3.84 -5.49 -5.04
N ASN A 15 -3.06 -6.32 -5.72
CA ASN A 15 -1.85 -5.83 -6.40
C ASN A 15 -2.18 -4.81 -7.49
N ASP A 16 -3.24 -5.04 -8.27
CA ASP A 16 -3.69 -4.10 -9.29
C ASP A 16 -4.12 -2.76 -8.68
N PHE A 17 -4.84 -2.81 -7.55
CA PHE A 17 -5.21 -1.60 -6.80
C PHE A 17 -3.97 -0.83 -6.32
N LEU A 18 -3.00 -1.52 -5.74
CA LEU A 18 -1.79 -0.87 -5.23
C LEU A 18 -0.90 -0.31 -6.36
N ASN A 19 -0.82 -1.01 -7.48
CA ASN A 19 -0.14 -0.52 -8.69
C ASN A 19 -0.84 0.72 -9.26
N TYR A 20 -2.17 0.72 -9.24
CA TYR A 20 -2.94 1.92 -9.62
C TYR A 20 -2.62 3.11 -8.72
N LEU A 21 -2.58 2.92 -7.40
CA LEU A 21 -2.25 3.99 -6.45
C LEU A 21 -0.84 4.55 -6.71
N GLN A 22 0.15 3.67 -6.90
CA GLN A 22 1.52 4.08 -7.22
C GLN A 22 1.56 4.87 -8.54
N LYS A 23 0.83 4.42 -9.56
CA LYS A 23 0.72 5.15 -10.83
C LYS A 23 0.16 6.56 -10.66
N GLN A 24 -0.75 6.80 -9.69
CA GLN A 24 -1.23 8.16 -9.44
C GLN A 24 -0.17 9.05 -8.79
N VAL A 25 0.71 8.50 -7.96
CA VAL A 25 1.91 9.21 -7.45
C VAL A 25 2.83 9.55 -8.61
N ASP A 26 3.19 8.58 -9.45
CA ASP A 26 4.11 8.73 -10.57
C ASP A 26 3.58 9.71 -11.63
N ASN A 27 2.27 9.78 -11.79
CA ASN A 27 1.58 10.72 -12.69
C ASN A 27 1.44 12.13 -12.09
N HIS A 28 1.88 12.38 -10.87
CA HIS A 28 1.66 13.65 -10.15
C HIS A 28 0.20 14.04 -10.11
N SER A 29 -0.71 13.08 -9.90
CA SER A 29 -2.14 13.34 -9.77
C SER A 29 -2.41 14.29 -8.62
N MET A 30 -3.41 15.18 -8.78
CA MET A 30 -3.61 16.30 -7.88
C MET A 30 -4.80 16.10 -6.96
N TYR A 31 -4.78 16.81 -5.83
CA TYR A 31 -5.95 16.91 -4.97
C TYR A 31 -6.90 18.01 -5.47
N VAL A 32 -8.16 17.64 -5.67
CA VAL A 32 -9.28 18.58 -5.88
C VAL A 32 -10.48 18.03 -5.10
N TRP A 33 -11.17 18.88 -4.34
CA TRP A 33 -12.35 18.48 -3.58
C TRP A 33 -13.42 17.87 -4.48
N GLY A 34 -13.93 16.69 -4.09
CA GLY A 34 -14.90 15.92 -4.88
C GLY A 34 -14.35 15.42 -6.21
N GLY A 35 -13.03 15.32 -6.37
CA GLY A 35 -12.38 14.74 -7.55
C GLY A 35 -12.51 13.22 -7.56
N GLN A 36 -12.91 12.67 -8.72
CA GLN A 36 -13.21 11.26 -8.93
C GLN A 36 -12.53 10.73 -10.23
N GLY A 37 -11.29 11.16 -10.48
CA GLY A 37 -10.50 10.70 -11.62
C GLY A 37 -10.62 11.57 -12.87
N GLU A 38 -11.22 12.74 -12.80
CA GLU A 38 -11.32 13.65 -13.93
C GLU A 38 -9.96 14.19 -14.37
N LYS A 39 -9.86 14.57 -15.64
CA LYS A 39 -8.70 15.31 -16.12
C LYS A 39 -8.70 16.72 -15.53
N PRO A 40 -7.57 17.23 -15.04
CA PRO A 40 -7.50 18.59 -14.52
C PRO A 40 -7.71 19.61 -15.65
N THR A 41 -8.65 20.51 -15.42
CA THR A 41 -8.85 21.73 -16.21
C THR A 41 -9.01 22.90 -15.26
N GLU A 42 -8.66 24.11 -15.69
CA GLU A 42 -8.82 25.30 -14.85
C GLU A 42 -10.28 25.50 -14.44
N LYS A 43 -11.21 25.25 -15.37
CA LYS A 43 -12.65 25.29 -15.10
C LYS A 43 -13.06 24.34 -14.00
N PHE A 44 -12.58 23.08 -14.05
CA PHE A 44 -12.88 22.05 -13.04
C PHE A 44 -12.33 22.42 -11.67
N ILE A 45 -11.08 22.91 -11.61
CA ILE A 45 -10.42 23.31 -10.36
C ILE A 45 -11.16 24.51 -9.73
N ARG A 46 -11.45 25.57 -10.51
CA ARG A 46 -12.16 26.79 -10.03
C ARG A 46 -13.60 26.51 -9.60
N ALA A 47 -14.24 25.51 -10.15
CA ALA A 47 -15.59 25.13 -9.75
C ALA A 47 -15.65 24.45 -8.37
N ARG A 48 -14.52 23.95 -7.85
CA ARG A 48 -14.45 23.13 -6.61
C ARG A 48 -13.57 23.72 -5.52
N GLU A 49 -12.68 24.61 -5.86
CA GLU A 49 -11.72 25.20 -4.95
C GLU A 49 -11.87 26.72 -4.90
N SER A 50 -11.63 27.29 -3.72
CA SER A 50 -11.69 28.74 -3.50
C SER A 50 -10.58 29.20 -2.56
N GLY A 51 -10.34 30.52 -2.47
CA GLY A 51 -9.35 31.12 -1.57
C GLY A 51 -7.98 30.49 -1.71
N VAL A 52 -7.31 30.25 -0.58
CA VAL A 52 -5.97 29.66 -0.52
C VAL A 52 -5.91 28.24 -1.12
N ASN A 53 -7.00 27.48 -1.04
CA ASN A 53 -7.09 26.15 -1.64
C ASN A 53 -7.00 26.22 -3.17
N LEU A 54 -7.66 27.16 -3.79
CA LEU A 54 -7.58 27.40 -5.24
C LEU A 54 -6.15 27.80 -5.65
N VAL A 55 -5.53 28.69 -4.90
CA VAL A 55 -4.14 29.12 -5.17
C VAL A 55 -3.20 27.92 -5.14
N ASN A 56 -3.29 27.10 -4.11
CA ASN A 56 -2.45 25.91 -3.95
C ASN A 56 -2.72 24.87 -5.05
N ALA A 57 -3.98 24.61 -5.39
CA ALA A 57 -4.34 23.66 -6.45
C ALA A 57 -3.81 24.09 -7.83
N LEU A 58 -3.99 25.37 -8.18
CA LEU A 58 -3.48 25.92 -9.44
C LEU A 58 -1.95 25.92 -9.49
N ALA A 59 -1.28 26.26 -8.38
CA ALA A 59 0.18 26.24 -8.29
C ALA A 59 0.72 24.81 -8.51
N PHE A 60 0.12 23.81 -7.84
CA PHE A 60 0.48 22.39 -8.03
C PHE A 60 0.27 21.95 -9.48
N TRP A 61 -0.90 22.22 -10.05
CA TRP A 61 -1.23 21.88 -11.43
C TRP A 61 -0.26 22.49 -12.44
N ASN A 62 0.03 23.79 -12.31
CA ASN A 62 0.96 24.48 -13.19
C ASN A 62 2.38 23.93 -13.08
N LYS A 63 2.86 23.63 -11.86
CA LYS A 63 4.17 22.99 -11.63
C LYS A 63 4.24 21.63 -12.31
N ALA A 64 3.24 20.76 -12.11
CA ALA A 64 3.22 19.44 -12.70
C ALA A 64 3.12 19.48 -14.25
N ARG A 65 2.37 20.42 -14.81
CA ARG A 65 2.35 20.64 -16.28
C ARG A 65 3.71 21.03 -16.84
N LYS A 66 4.41 21.94 -16.18
CA LYS A 66 5.79 22.34 -16.58
C LYS A 66 6.76 21.17 -16.54
N LEU A 67 6.55 20.20 -15.66
CA LEU A 67 7.34 18.96 -15.57
C LEU A 67 6.88 17.85 -16.56
N GLY A 68 5.91 18.14 -17.44
CA GLY A 68 5.44 17.21 -18.47
C GLY A 68 4.36 16.21 -18.04
N PHE A 69 3.77 16.36 -16.84
CA PHE A 69 2.75 15.43 -16.34
C PHE A 69 1.32 15.77 -16.76
N GLY A 70 1.07 16.92 -17.38
CA GLY A 70 -0.27 17.46 -17.65
C GLY A 70 -1.29 16.49 -18.24
N ASN A 71 -0.88 15.64 -19.19
CA ASN A 71 -1.75 14.67 -19.85
C ASN A 71 -1.97 13.37 -19.03
N LYS A 72 -1.12 13.10 -18.04
CA LYS A 72 -1.15 11.88 -17.20
C LYS A 72 -1.93 12.09 -15.90
N MET A 73 -2.01 13.34 -15.45
CA MET A 73 -2.64 13.71 -14.19
C MET A 73 -4.13 13.43 -14.15
N ARG A 74 -4.62 13.14 -12.95
CA ARG A 74 -6.04 13.06 -12.59
C ARG A 74 -6.31 13.89 -11.34
N CYS A 75 -7.57 14.23 -11.12
CA CYS A 75 -8.04 14.93 -9.93
C CYS A 75 -8.70 13.93 -8.97
N PHE A 76 -8.30 13.96 -7.71
CA PHE A 76 -8.90 13.12 -6.67
C PHE A 76 -9.06 13.91 -5.37
N ASP A 77 -10.12 13.64 -4.62
CA ASP A 77 -10.10 13.88 -3.18
C ASP A 77 -9.58 12.63 -2.43
N CYS A 78 -9.63 12.64 -1.10
CA CYS A 78 -9.04 11.56 -0.32
C CYS A 78 -9.72 10.19 -0.55
N SER A 79 -11.05 10.16 -0.61
CA SER A 79 -11.82 8.94 -0.89
C SER A 79 -11.86 8.62 -2.39
N GLY A 80 -12.01 9.64 -3.22
CA GLY A 80 -12.07 9.52 -4.67
C GLY A 80 -10.87 8.84 -5.28
N LEU A 81 -9.67 8.96 -4.67
CA LEU A 81 -8.47 8.25 -5.11
C LEU A 81 -8.69 6.73 -5.14
N GLY A 82 -9.21 6.13 -4.09
CA GLY A 82 -9.49 4.70 -4.07
C GLY A 82 -10.81 4.34 -4.74
N MET A 83 -11.85 5.16 -4.52
CA MET A 83 -13.19 4.89 -5.04
C MET A 83 -13.25 4.85 -6.56
N TYR A 84 -12.50 5.71 -7.25
CA TYR A 84 -12.41 5.65 -8.71
C TYR A 84 -12.00 4.26 -9.21
N TRP A 85 -10.95 3.67 -8.64
CA TRP A 85 -10.51 2.32 -9.04
C TRP A 85 -11.52 1.25 -8.61
N LEU A 86 -12.03 1.33 -7.39
CA LEU A 86 -12.96 0.35 -6.83
C LEU A 86 -14.28 0.29 -7.63
N ILE A 87 -14.78 1.44 -8.10
CA ILE A 87 -15.98 1.51 -8.94
C ILE A 87 -15.68 1.04 -10.37
N THR A 88 -14.61 1.54 -10.99
CA THR A 88 -14.29 1.19 -12.39
C THR A 88 -13.95 -0.29 -12.56
N ASN A 89 -13.49 -0.96 -11.49
CA ASN A 89 -13.25 -2.41 -11.49
C ASN A 89 -14.42 -3.23 -10.90
N GLY A 90 -15.57 -2.60 -10.67
CA GLY A 90 -16.80 -3.29 -10.26
C GLY A 90 -16.78 -3.87 -8.84
N VAL A 91 -15.87 -3.38 -7.96
CA VAL A 91 -15.81 -3.78 -6.55
C VAL A 91 -16.97 -3.16 -5.78
N TYR A 92 -17.27 -1.90 -6.06
CA TYR A 92 -18.46 -1.19 -5.57
C TYR A 92 -19.20 -0.56 -6.74
N SER A 93 -20.51 -0.38 -6.60
CA SER A 93 -21.39 0.22 -7.62
C SER A 93 -21.74 1.69 -7.31
N TYR A 94 -21.25 2.25 -6.21
CA TYR A 94 -21.55 3.60 -5.76
C TYR A 94 -20.35 4.23 -5.07
N ASP A 95 -20.32 5.56 -5.06
CA ASP A 95 -19.28 6.34 -4.39
C ASP A 95 -19.47 6.38 -2.87
N MET A 96 -18.37 6.50 -2.15
CA MET A 96 -18.34 6.62 -0.69
C MET A 96 -17.34 7.68 -0.23
N THR A 97 -17.74 8.43 0.79
CA THR A 97 -16.82 9.28 1.55
C THR A 97 -15.81 8.42 2.34
N ALA A 98 -14.75 9.04 2.86
CA ALA A 98 -13.82 8.35 3.76
C ALA A 98 -14.53 7.64 4.93
N ASN A 99 -15.58 8.27 5.49
CA ASN A 99 -16.39 7.65 6.55
C ASN A 99 -17.18 6.43 6.07
N GLY A 100 -17.75 6.49 4.87
CA GLY A 100 -18.40 5.35 4.23
C GLY A 100 -17.42 4.20 3.98
N MET A 101 -16.21 4.49 3.49
CA MET A 101 -15.16 3.49 3.31
C MET A 101 -14.70 2.86 4.63
N MET A 102 -14.60 3.66 5.71
CA MET A 102 -14.25 3.15 7.03
C MET A 102 -15.21 2.07 7.51
N SER A 103 -16.50 2.17 7.19
CA SER A 103 -17.52 1.17 7.52
C SER A 103 -17.40 -0.15 6.74
N LYS A 104 -16.61 -0.19 5.66
CA LYS A 104 -16.44 -1.37 4.79
C LYS A 104 -15.26 -2.25 5.20
N GLY A 105 -14.64 -1.99 6.34
CA GLY A 105 -13.51 -2.77 6.83
C GLY A 105 -13.62 -3.16 8.30
N THR A 106 -12.93 -4.23 8.67
CA THR A 106 -12.77 -4.67 10.07
C THR A 106 -11.76 -3.79 10.78
N SER A 107 -12.07 -3.37 12.01
CA SER A 107 -11.17 -2.59 12.86
C SER A 107 -9.89 -3.36 13.19
N LEU A 108 -8.76 -2.68 13.19
CA LEU A 108 -7.44 -3.24 13.46
C LEU A 108 -6.75 -2.46 14.58
N LYS A 109 -5.86 -3.15 15.31
CA LYS A 109 -4.80 -2.50 16.09
C LYS A 109 -3.65 -2.09 15.15
N LYS A 110 -2.85 -1.11 15.55
CA LYS A 110 -1.66 -0.68 14.78
C LYS A 110 -0.72 -1.85 14.44
N SER A 111 -0.49 -2.77 15.37
CA SER A 111 0.38 -3.95 15.18
C SER A 111 -0.14 -4.95 14.13
N GLU A 112 -1.40 -4.85 13.77
CA GLU A 112 -2.06 -5.72 12.79
C GLU A 112 -2.04 -5.13 11.36
N LEU A 113 -1.59 -3.87 11.21
CA LEU A 113 -1.51 -3.22 9.90
C LEU A 113 -0.63 -4.01 8.94
N ARG A 114 -1.10 -4.12 7.72
CA ARG A 114 -0.44 -4.81 6.60
C ARG A 114 -0.66 -4.04 5.31
N ARG A 115 0.16 -4.33 4.33
CA ARG A 115 -0.01 -3.90 2.95
C ARG A 115 -1.43 -4.22 2.46
N GLY A 116 -2.13 -3.20 1.96
CA GLY A 116 -3.52 -3.28 1.52
C GLY A 116 -4.54 -2.79 2.56
N ASP A 117 -4.16 -2.61 3.82
CA ASP A 117 -5.04 -2.02 4.82
C ASP A 117 -5.24 -0.52 4.58
N TRP A 118 -6.35 0.00 5.09
CA TRP A 118 -6.71 1.42 5.00
C TRP A 118 -6.50 2.11 6.34
N VAL A 119 -5.98 3.33 6.29
CA VAL A 119 -5.72 4.17 7.46
C VAL A 119 -6.55 5.44 7.36
N PHE A 120 -7.03 5.92 8.50
CA PHE A 120 -7.94 7.06 8.56
C PHE A 120 -7.48 8.07 9.59
N ARG A 121 -7.83 9.33 9.33
CA ARG A 121 -7.93 10.36 10.36
C ARG A 121 -9.39 10.50 10.73
N THR A 122 -9.66 10.61 12.03
CA THR A 122 -11.01 10.75 12.52
C THR A 122 -11.21 12.05 13.29
N LYS A 123 -12.45 12.52 13.31
CA LYS A 123 -12.92 13.60 14.18
C LYS A 123 -14.29 13.22 14.71
N ASN A 124 -14.44 13.18 16.04
CA ASN A 124 -15.68 12.76 16.69
C ASN A 124 -16.18 11.39 16.20
N GLY A 125 -15.26 10.42 16.01
CA GLY A 125 -15.55 9.06 15.54
C GLY A 125 -15.81 8.91 14.04
N ASN A 126 -15.87 10.00 13.28
CA ASN A 126 -16.09 9.97 11.83
C ASN A 126 -14.78 10.15 11.07
N ALA A 127 -14.56 9.34 10.03
CA ALA A 127 -13.39 9.51 9.18
C ALA A 127 -13.50 10.78 8.34
N THR A 128 -12.46 11.61 8.44
CA THR A 128 -12.32 12.87 7.70
C THR A 128 -11.28 12.78 6.59
N HIS A 129 -10.44 11.74 6.61
CA HIS A 129 -9.40 11.50 5.62
C HIS A 129 -9.06 10.02 5.56
N ILE A 130 -8.56 9.55 4.41
CA ILE A 130 -8.15 8.15 4.17
C ILE A 130 -6.81 8.10 3.44
N GLY A 131 -6.01 7.08 3.79
CA GLY A 131 -4.81 6.67 3.09
C GLY A 131 -4.76 5.14 2.96
N TYR A 132 -3.89 4.66 2.12
CA TYR A 132 -3.78 3.25 1.73
C TYR A 132 -2.36 2.74 2.02
N VAL A 133 -2.23 1.73 2.87
CA VAL A 133 -0.93 1.09 3.15
C VAL A 133 -0.49 0.30 1.92
N VAL A 134 0.66 0.64 1.34
CA VAL A 134 1.04 0.13 0.02
C VAL A 134 2.19 -0.88 0.02
N ASP A 135 2.91 -0.99 1.12
CA ASP A 135 4.04 -1.91 1.25
C ASP A 135 4.21 -2.43 2.69
N ASP A 136 5.16 -3.33 2.87
CA ASP A 136 5.46 -3.95 4.16
C ASP A 136 6.17 -3.00 5.14
N ASP A 137 6.73 -1.87 4.66
CA ASP A 137 7.30 -0.80 5.48
C ASP A 137 6.22 0.17 5.99
N LEU A 138 4.95 -0.15 5.71
CA LEU A 138 3.77 0.64 6.05
C LEU A 138 3.79 2.04 5.42
N ASN A 139 4.42 2.22 4.25
CA ASN A 139 4.22 3.46 3.52
C ASN A 139 2.76 3.60 3.08
N VAL A 140 2.28 4.84 3.10
CA VAL A 140 0.89 5.18 2.80
C VAL A 140 0.83 6.06 1.57
N ILE A 141 -0.04 5.72 0.62
CA ILE A 141 -0.42 6.61 -0.48
C ILE A 141 -1.74 7.27 -0.12
N GLU A 142 -1.81 8.58 -0.28
CA GLU A 142 -2.97 9.42 0.01
C GLU A 142 -3.10 10.57 -0.99
N ALA A 143 -4.30 11.02 -1.27
CA ALA A 143 -4.53 12.34 -1.86
C ALA A 143 -4.47 13.35 -0.72
N LYS A 144 -3.27 13.87 -0.44
CA LYS A 144 -2.90 14.56 0.80
C LYS A 144 -3.48 15.97 0.91
N GLY A 145 -3.63 16.65 -0.21
CA GLY A 145 -4.14 18.02 -0.23
C GLY A 145 -3.64 18.81 -1.44
N ARG A 146 -4.15 20.04 -1.59
CA ARG A 146 -3.98 20.87 -2.78
C ARG A 146 -2.52 21.18 -3.10
N ALA A 147 -1.69 21.38 -2.07
CA ALA A 147 -0.26 21.67 -2.24
C ALA A 147 0.61 20.44 -2.51
N TYR A 148 0.08 19.24 -2.26
CA TYR A 148 0.86 18.00 -2.28
C TYR A 148 0.41 17.01 -3.36
N GLY A 149 -0.87 17.04 -3.76
CA GLY A 149 -1.45 16.07 -4.68
C GLY A 149 -1.54 14.66 -4.09
N VAL A 150 -1.43 13.66 -4.95
CA VAL A 150 -1.31 12.25 -4.54
C VAL A 150 0.16 11.97 -4.23
N THR A 151 0.43 11.50 -3.02
CA THR A 151 1.80 11.32 -2.53
C THR A 151 1.95 10.04 -1.71
N LYS A 152 3.16 9.50 -1.67
CA LYS A 152 3.56 8.39 -0.82
C LYS A 152 4.33 8.94 0.39
N THR A 153 3.91 8.57 1.58
CA THR A 153 4.50 9.03 2.85
C THR A 153 4.73 7.83 3.78
N THR A 154 5.69 7.95 4.68
CA THR A 154 5.87 6.95 5.74
C THR A 154 4.73 7.04 6.74
N PHE A 155 4.24 5.88 7.20
CA PHE A 155 3.19 5.81 8.22
C PHE A 155 3.59 6.55 9.50
N SER A 156 2.65 7.31 10.04
CA SER A 156 2.79 7.98 11.34
C SER A 156 1.53 7.79 12.18
N SER A 157 1.67 7.19 13.37
CA SER A 157 0.55 7.06 14.32
C SER A 157 0.15 8.37 14.99
N ALA A 158 0.93 9.45 14.85
CA ALA A 158 0.53 10.79 15.24
C ALA A 158 -0.41 11.43 14.20
N TYR A 159 -0.42 10.91 12.97
CA TYR A 159 -1.25 11.41 11.89
C TYR A 159 -2.47 10.50 11.62
N TRP A 160 -2.30 9.17 11.68
CA TRP A 160 -3.34 8.17 11.44
C TRP A 160 -3.81 7.57 12.76
N ASP A 161 -5.09 7.65 13.06
CA ASP A 161 -5.67 7.28 14.36
C ASP A 161 -6.67 6.12 14.30
N SER A 162 -7.07 5.68 13.11
CA SER A 162 -7.99 4.55 12.93
C SER A 162 -7.57 3.69 11.73
N TYR A 163 -7.70 2.38 11.86
CA TYR A 163 -7.19 1.40 10.89
C TYR A 163 -8.25 0.38 10.53
N ARG A 164 -8.35 0.01 9.25
CA ARG A 164 -9.32 -0.98 8.77
C ARG A 164 -8.69 -1.93 7.77
N ARG A 165 -9.05 -3.21 7.91
CA ARG A 165 -8.86 -4.19 6.83
C ARG A 165 -10.07 -4.18 5.94
N PRO A 166 -9.97 -3.69 4.70
CA PRO A 166 -11.11 -3.60 3.81
C PRO A 166 -11.63 -4.99 3.45
N ALA A 167 -12.95 -5.17 3.50
CA ALA A 167 -13.58 -6.46 3.24
C ALA A 167 -13.27 -6.99 1.83
N CYS A 168 -13.16 -6.09 0.85
CA CYS A 168 -12.87 -6.45 -0.54
C CYS A 168 -11.48 -7.04 -0.77
N PHE A 169 -10.51 -6.76 0.10
CA PHE A 169 -9.13 -7.27 0.01
C PHE A 169 -8.75 -8.22 1.15
N ALA A 170 -9.67 -8.48 2.09
CA ALA A 170 -9.36 -9.20 3.33
C ALA A 170 -8.77 -10.60 3.09
N SER A 171 -9.31 -11.36 2.13
CA SER A 171 -8.81 -12.69 1.77
C SER A 171 -7.41 -12.64 1.18
N GLU A 172 -7.13 -11.69 0.28
CA GLU A 172 -5.82 -11.53 -0.34
C GLU A 172 -4.77 -11.04 0.66
N ILE A 173 -5.13 -10.08 1.54
CA ILE A 173 -4.26 -9.62 2.63
C ILE A 173 -3.96 -10.79 3.58
N LYS A 174 -4.95 -11.61 3.92
CA LYS A 174 -4.75 -12.81 4.74
C LYS A 174 -3.82 -13.81 4.04
N ALA A 175 -4.01 -14.08 2.75
CA ALA A 175 -3.17 -14.99 1.97
C ALA A 175 -1.72 -14.50 1.87
N GLN A 176 -1.51 -13.19 1.67
CA GLN A 176 -0.16 -12.59 1.65
C GLN A 176 0.53 -12.66 3.03
N ASN A 177 -0.25 -12.72 4.10
CA ASN A 177 0.22 -12.79 5.49
C ASN A 177 0.09 -14.20 6.09
N ALA A 178 -0.38 -15.19 5.33
CA ALA A 178 -0.29 -16.58 5.75
C ALA A 178 1.17 -16.89 6.06
N VAL A 179 1.43 -17.34 7.28
CA VAL A 179 2.79 -17.68 7.69
C VAL A 179 3.22 -18.84 6.81
N TYR A 180 4.15 -18.55 5.90
CA TYR A 180 4.66 -19.57 5.00
C TYR A 180 5.32 -20.67 5.80
N THR A 181 4.97 -21.90 5.50
CA THR A 181 5.54 -23.07 6.14
C THR A 181 6.75 -23.54 5.34
N PHE A 182 7.92 -23.41 5.94
CA PHE A 182 9.17 -23.82 5.33
C PHE A 182 9.48 -25.27 5.68
N SER A 183 9.95 -26.03 4.68
CA SER A 183 10.32 -27.45 4.84
C SER A 183 11.73 -27.76 4.32
N ARG A 184 12.46 -26.76 3.83
CA ARG A 184 13.83 -26.93 3.33
C ARG A 184 14.73 -25.75 3.67
N LEU A 185 16.02 -26.00 3.73
CA LEU A 185 17.04 -24.98 3.90
C LEU A 185 17.10 -24.07 2.67
N LEU A 186 17.11 -22.76 2.88
CA LEU A 186 17.28 -21.76 1.82
C LEU A 186 18.68 -21.14 1.92
N ARG A 187 19.37 -21.08 0.80
CA ARG A 187 20.74 -20.57 0.68
C ARG A 187 20.94 -19.90 -0.68
N LYS A 188 22.09 -19.29 -0.89
CA LYS A 188 22.43 -18.67 -2.18
C LYS A 188 22.12 -19.62 -3.34
N TYR A 189 21.44 -19.09 -4.36
CA TYR A 189 20.89 -19.77 -5.55
C TYR A 189 19.60 -20.58 -5.31
N SER A 190 19.04 -20.64 -4.11
CA SER A 190 17.67 -21.13 -3.94
C SER A 190 16.70 -20.21 -4.66
N THR A 191 15.62 -20.78 -5.22
CA THR A 191 14.55 -20.04 -5.92
C THR A 191 13.18 -20.58 -5.52
N GLY A 192 12.12 -19.78 -5.70
CA GLY A 192 10.74 -20.20 -5.50
C GLY A 192 9.95 -19.34 -4.51
N GLU A 193 8.73 -19.79 -4.22
CA GLU A 193 7.80 -19.06 -3.32
C GLU A 193 8.30 -19.01 -1.87
N ASP A 194 9.03 -20.01 -1.43
CA ASP A 194 9.69 -20.04 -0.13
C ASP A 194 10.79 -18.97 -0.01
N VAL A 195 11.52 -18.69 -1.09
CA VAL A 195 12.46 -17.57 -1.14
C VAL A 195 11.73 -16.24 -1.10
N LYS A 196 10.61 -16.07 -1.80
CA LYS A 196 9.77 -14.86 -1.66
C LYS A 196 9.26 -14.68 -0.24
N ALA A 197 8.82 -15.77 0.39
CA ALA A 197 8.38 -15.73 1.78
C ALA A 197 9.52 -15.29 2.72
N LEU A 198 10.73 -15.83 2.53
CA LEU A 198 11.93 -15.44 3.28
C LEU A 198 12.26 -13.94 3.07
N GLN A 199 12.23 -13.45 1.82
CA GLN A 199 12.48 -12.04 1.50
C GLN A 199 11.49 -11.12 2.20
N ARG A 200 10.18 -11.48 2.22
CA ARG A 200 9.16 -10.75 2.98
C ARG A 200 9.43 -10.72 4.49
N LEU A 201 9.83 -11.87 5.06
CA LEU A 201 10.18 -11.95 6.48
C LEU A 201 11.39 -11.08 6.82
N LEU A 202 12.43 -11.08 5.98
CA LEU A 202 13.63 -10.25 6.16
C LEU A 202 13.31 -8.75 6.06
N ASN A 203 12.48 -8.34 5.10
CA ASN A 203 12.04 -6.95 4.98
C ASN A 203 11.29 -6.49 6.24
N ARG A 204 10.38 -7.30 6.77
CA ARG A 204 9.63 -6.99 8.00
C ARG A 204 10.49 -6.92 9.25
N SER A 205 11.50 -7.80 9.35
CA SER A 205 12.27 -7.98 10.59
C SER A 205 13.54 -7.15 10.64
N ASN A 206 14.04 -6.70 9.50
CA ASN A 206 15.39 -6.14 9.39
C ASN A 206 15.50 -4.98 8.39
N ASN A 207 14.38 -4.47 7.89
CA ASN A 207 14.30 -3.43 6.86
C ASN A 207 15.33 -3.67 5.73
N ALA A 208 15.35 -4.91 5.23
CA ALA A 208 16.39 -5.37 4.30
C ALA A 208 16.26 -4.79 2.88
N ASP A 209 15.14 -4.13 2.58
CA ASP A 209 14.82 -3.53 1.27
C ASP A 209 15.10 -4.46 0.08
N LEU A 210 14.67 -5.72 0.24
CA LEU A 210 14.83 -6.75 -0.79
C LEU A 210 13.69 -6.69 -1.79
N ALA A 211 14.00 -6.80 -3.08
CA ALA A 211 13.01 -7.21 -4.07
C ALA A 211 12.49 -8.60 -3.71
N VAL A 212 11.16 -8.78 -3.67
CA VAL A 212 10.51 -10.07 -3.41
C VAL A 212 10.36 -10.81 -4.75
N ASP A 213 11.49 -11.20 -5.32
CA ASP A 213 11.62 -11.80 -6.66
C ASP A 213 11.68 -13.34 -6.65
N GLY A 214 11.83 -13.93 -5.46
CA GLY A 214 11.98 -15.37 -5.31
C GLY A 214 13.37 -15.90 -5.69
N GLN A 215 14.38 -15.03 -5.76
CA GLN A 215 15.75 -15.42 -6.04
C GLN A 215 16.64 -15.14 -4.81
N PHE A 216 17.27 -16.18 -4.25
CA PHE A 216 18.22 -16.01 -3.17
C PHE A 216 19.57 -15.53 -3.71
N GLY A 217 19.63 -14.27 -4.10
CA GLY A 217 20.83 -13.62 -4.61
C GLY A 217 21.75 -13.10 -3.50
N SER A 218 22.76 -12.30 -3.91
CA SER A 218 23.74 -11.73 -2.98
C SER A 218 23.14 -10.76 -1.97
N LYS A 219 22.09 -10.01 -2.35
CA LYS A 219 21.37 -9.11 -1.43
C LYS A 219 20.64 -9.91 -0.35
N THR A 220 19.93 -10.97 -0.73
CA THR A 220 19.23 -11.87 0.22
C THR A 220 20.23 -12.55 1.16
N LEU A 221 21.37 -13.03 0.65
CA LEU A 221 22.45 -13.60 1.47
C LEU A 221 22.96 -12.61 2.52
N LYS A 222 23.22 -11.37 2.12
CA LYS A 222 23.66 -10.29 3.02
C LYS A 222 22.63 -10.04 4.13
N ALA A 223 21.35 -9.96 3.77
CA ALA A 223 20.25 -9.74 4.71
C ALA A 223 20.10 -10.89 5.71
N VAL A 224 20.19 -12.16 5.27
CA VAL A 224 20.18 -13.34 6.15
C VAL A 224 21.34 -13.28 7.15
N LYS A 225 22.57 -13.04 6.69
CA LYS A 225 23.74 -12.95 7.58
C LYS A 225 23.61 -11.80 8.59
N GLN A 226 23.11 -10.64 8.16
CA GLN A 226 22.87 -9.51 9.04
C GLN A 226 21.83 -9.85 10.12
N PHE A 227 20.71 -10.47 9.73
CA PHE A 227 19.68 -10.91 10.67
C PHE A 227 20.23 -11.94 11.67
N GLN A 228 20.98 -12.95 11.18
CA GLN A 228 21.61 -13.96 12.03
C GLN A 228 22.55 -13.30 13.07
N LYS A 229 23.33 -12.31 12.66
CA LYS A 229 24.21 -11.54 13.56
C LYS A 229 23.41 -10.80 14.64
N ILE A 230 22.34 -10.08 14.25
CA ILE A 230 21.47 -9.33 15.17
C ILE A 230 20.82 -10.29 16.20
N LYS A 231 20.38 -11.47 15.75
CA LYS A 231 19.73 -12.47 16.61
C LYS A 231 20.71 -13.42 17.32
N LYS A 232 22.02 -13.16 17.21
CA LYS A 232 23.08 -13.98 17.80
C LYS A 232 23.00 -15.46 17.36
N LEU A 233 22.56 -15.71 16.13
CA LEU A 233 22.55 -17.03 15.50
C LEU A 233 23.90 -17.30 14.81
N LYS A 234 24.13 -18.55 14.38
CA LYS A 234 25.26 -18.88 13.51
C LYS A 234 25.16 -18.09 12.20
N VAL A 235 26.19 -17.30 11.87
CA VAL A 235 26.20 -16.41 10.69
C VAL A 235 26.75 -17.17 9.47
N ASP A 236 25.99 -18.16 9.01
CA ASP A 236 26.36 -18.99 7.85
C ASP A 236 25.68 -18.57 6.54
N GLY A 237 24.65 -17.71 6.64
CA GLY A 237 23.87 -17.26 5.48
C GLY A 237 22.86 -18.31 4.98
N ILE A 238 22.57 -19.34 5.79
CA ILE A 238 21.58 -20.37 5.50
C ILE A 238 20.32 -20.09 6.33
N ALA A 239 19.19 -19.90 5.67
CA ALA A 239 17.90 -19.77 6.34
C ALA A 239 17.30 -21.17 6.57
N GLY A 240 17.69 -21.80 7.68
CA GLY A 240 17.11 -23.03 8.18
C GLY A 240 16.16 -22.79 9.35
N GLU A 241 15.73 -23.86 10.03
CA GLU A 241 14.74 -23.83 11.12
C GLU A 241 14.96 -22.68 12.12
N LYS A 242 16.16 -22.58 12.71
CA LYS A 242 16.48 -21.54 13.70
C LYS A 242 16.35 -20.13 13.16
N THR A 243 16.81 -19.89 11.93
CA THR A 243 16.73 -18.57 11.28
C THR A 243 15.28 -18.24 10.91
N ILE A 244 14.55 -19.19 10.32
CA ILE A 244 13.16 -19.02 9.92
C ILE A 244 12.26 -18.76 11.13
N THR A 245 12.39 -19.56 12.18
CA THR A 245 11.60 -19.39 13.42
C THR A 245 11.90 -18.04 14.09
N ALA A 246 13.17 -17.63 14.13
CA ALA A 246 13.55 -16.32 14.67
C ALA A 246 13.00 -15.15 13.83
N LEU A 247 12.76 -15.34 12.52
CA LEU A 247 12.07 -14.41 11.62
C LEU A 247 10.55 -14.40 11.80
N GLY A 248 10.00 -15.33 12.61
CA GLY A 248 8.55 -15.51 12.78
C GLY A 248 7.89 -16.37 11.70
N GLY A 249 8.66 -17.12 10.93
CA GLY A 249 8.17 -18.13 9.98
C GLY A 249 7.88 -19.47 10.65
N ASN A 250 7.02 -20.28 10.04
CA ASN A 250 6.76 -21.67 10.46
C ASN A 250 7.77 -22.61 9.78
N TRP A 251 8.26 -23.58 10.55
CA TRP A 251 9.11 -24.66 10.06
C TRP A 251 8.42 -26.01 10.29
N VAL A 252 8.44 -26.87 9.28
CA VAL A 252 8.05 -28.28 9.39
C VAL A 252 9.23 -29.17 9.03
N LYS A 253 9.36 -30.28 9.74
CA LYS A 253 10.35 -31.33 9.47
C LYS A 253 9.89 -32.23 8.34
#